data_f30ec1f021674df0b891e5cea0b9e121
#
_entry.id   f30ec1f021674df0b891e5cea0b9e121
#
_cell.length_a   1.000
_cell.length_b   1.000
_cell.length_c   1.000
_cell.angle_alpha   90.00
_cell.angle_beta   90.00
_cell.angle_gamma   90.00
#
_symmetry.space_group_name_H-M   'P 1'
#
loop_
_entity.id
_entity.type
_entity.pdbx_description
1 polymer ?
#
loop_
_entity_poly.entity_id
_entity_poly.type
_entity_poly.pdbx_seq_one_letter_code
_entity_poly.pdbx_strand_id
1 'polypeptide(L)'
;MNLLAFGGGTKRTAKADAVITGAGSGIGRAFATELIARGGRVVCADIDEVGAAETAERLGDRALAVRCDVGSIDDVIALADTAEGWFGKPADLVINNAGIGTGGAVVGETSLADWRKTVDVNLWGPIHGCHVFAPRLRAHGRGGIINVASAASFAAAPRMSAYNVTKAGVLALSETVSAEMAGTGIAVTVVCPTVVKTNIFDSDTIADSASGLISTLVKWTGVEADSIARGVLNAHDRGQFYVVPQLDAKVIWQLKRLAPRTYTHMLGLVERAAR
;
A
#
# COMPACT_ATOMS: atom_id res chain seq x y z
N MET A 1 34.22 -5.48 8.18
CA MET A 1 33.08 -5.72 7.30
C MET A 1 32.29 -4.41 7.21
N ASN A 2 32.47 -3.63 6.12
CA ASN A 2 31.96 -2.26 5.99
C ASN A 2 30.42 -2.26 5.84
N LEU A 3 29.70 -1.90 6.89
CA LEU A 3 28.21 -1.83 6.93
C LEU A 3 27.62 -0.49 6.40
N LEU A 4 28.42 0.38 5.81
CA LEU A 4 27.99 1.74 5.39
C LEU A 4 28.54 2.11 3.99
N ALA A 5 28.24 1.29 2.98
CA ALA A 5 28.39 1.74 1.60
C ALA A 5 27.01 2.21 1.07
N PHE A 6 26.57 3.40 1.46
CA PHE A 6 25.54 4.14 0.71
C PHE A 6 26.22 4.76 -0.52
N GLY A 7 26.53 3.92 -1.51
CA GLY A 7 27.06 4.37 -2.79
C GLY A 7 25.94 5.08 -3.57
N GLY A 8 26.30 6.16 -4.28
CA GLY A 8 25.48 6.86 -5.25
C GLY A 8 25.15 5.98 -6.47
N GLY A 9 24.35 4.94 -6.25
CA GLY A 9 23.80 4.08 -7.30
C GLY A 9 22.65 4.77 -8.02
N THR A 10 22.41 4.39 -9.27
CA THR A 10 21.23 4.78 -10.05
C THR A 10 19.97 4.57 -9.21
N LYS A 11 19.09 5.59 -9.16
CA LYS A 11 17.83 5.51 -8.42
C LYS A 11 17.05 4.28 -8.88
N ARG A 12 16.60 3.42 -7.94
CA ARG A 12 15.90 2.15 -8.20
C ARG A 12 14.62 2.35 -8.99
N THR A 13 13.97 3.50 -8.82
CA THR A 13 12.71 3.85 -9.49
C THR A 13 12.90 4.60 -10.81
N ALA A 14 14.14 5.01 -11.16
CA ALA A 14 14.41 5.65 -12.44
C ALA A 14 14.34 4.62 -13.58
N LYS A 15 13.47 4.87 -14.56
CA LYS A 15 13.21 3.99 -15.71
C LYS A 15 12.79 2.57 -15.29
N ALA A 16 12.17 2.41 -14.12
CA ALA A 16 11.72 1.13 -13.62
C ALA A 16 10.51 0.61 -14.41
N ASP A 17 10.52 -0.67 -14.72
CA ASP A 17 9.35 -1.41 -15.19
C ASP A 17 8.58 -1.87 -13.95
N ALA A 18 7.39 -1.30 -13.72
CA ALA A 18 6.67 -1.48 -12.46
C ALA A 18 5.28 -2.08 -12.64
N VAL A 19 4.89 -2.93 -11.68
CA VAL A 19 3.53 -3.44 -11.53
C VAL A 19 2.89 -2.75 -10.32
N ILE A 20 1.70 -2.19 -10.48
CA ILE A 20 0.97 -1.50 -9.40
C ILE A 20 -0.43 -2.06 -9.31
N THR A 21 -0.81 -2.57 -8.13
CA THR A 21 -2.18 -2.99 -7.86
C THR A 21 -3.01 -1.84 -7.28
N GLY A 22 -4.32 -1.79 -7.59
CA GLY A 22 -5.15 -0.66 -7.22
C GLY A 22 -4.78 0.63 -7.98
N ALA A 23 -4.34 0.49 -9.24
CA ALA A 23 -3.86 1.59 -10.06
C ALA A 23 -4.96 2.39 -10.76
N GLY A 24 -6.21 1.94 -10.69
CA GLY A 24 -7.38 2.62 -11.27
C GLY A 24 -7.69 3.96 -10.62
N SER A 25 -7.23 4.23 -9.39
CA SER A 25 -7.52 5.48 -8.68
C SER A 25 -6.47 5.85 -7.63
N GLY A 26 -6.67 6.96 -6.95
CA GLY A 26 -6.00 7.36 -5.71
C GLY A 26 -4.47 7.27 -5.74
N ILE A 27 -3.89 6.65 -4.71
CA ILE A 27 -2.44 6.53 -4.54
C ILE A 27 -1.82 5.64 -5.64
N GLY A 28 -2.53 4.58 -6.08
CA GLY A 28 -2.05 3.69 -7.15
C GLY A 28 -1.86 4.43 -8.47
N ARG A 29 -2.86 5.24 -8.87
CA ARG A 29 -2.76 6.11 -10.06
C ARG A 29 -1.63 7.13 -9.92
N ALA A 30 -1.44 7.70 -8.73
CA ALA A 30 -0.37 8.64 -8.46
C ALA A 30 1.03 7.98 -8.56
N PHE A 31 1.18 6.74 -8.08
CA PHE A 31 2.41 5.98 -8.29
C PHE A 31 2.69 5.74 -9.78
N ALA A 32 1.67 5.34 -10.55
CA ALA A 32 1.79 5.12 -11.99
C ALA A 32 2.25 6.40 -12.70
N THR A 33 1.62 7.53 -12.41
CA THR A 33 1.96 8.85 -12.95
C THR A 33 3.40 9.24 -12.65
N GLU A 34 3.82 9.12 -11.41
CA GLU A 34 5.18 9.49 -10.98
C GLU A 34 6.26 8.57 -11.61
N LEU A 35 5.98 7.25 -11.76
CA LEU A 35 6.92 6.31 -12.39
C LEU A 35 7.06 6.58 -13.89
N ILE A 36 5.98 6.91 -14.59
CA ILE A 36 6.05 7.37 -15.99
C ILE A 36 6.87 8.64 -16.12
N ALA A 37 6.68 9.61 -15.20
CA ALA A 37 7.48 10.83 -15.17
C ALA A 37 8.98 10.56 -14.92
N ARG A 38 9.32 9.47 -14.20
CA ARG A 38 10.71 8.99 -14.00
C ARG A 38 11.27 8.20 -15.19
N GLY A 39 10.51 8.10 -16.28
CA GLY A 39 10.92 7.42 -17.52
C GLY A 39 10.67 5.92 -17.55
N GLY A 40 9.95 5.36 -16.58
CA GLY A 40 9.60 3.94 -16.49
C GLY A 40 8.42 3.54 -17.38
N ARG A 41 8.07 2.25 -17.32
CA ARG A 41 6.84 1.65 -17.86
C ARG A 41 6.03 1.07 -16.70
N VAL A 42 4.69 1.07 -16.82
CA VAL A 42 3.83 0.65 -15.71
C VAL A 42 2.72 -0.27 -16.19
N VAL A 43 2.53 -1.40 -15.51
CA VAL A 43 1.31 -2.19 -15.58
C VAL A 43 0.37 -1.69 -14.48
N CYS A 44 -0.75 -1.09 -14.89
CA CYS A 44 -1.82 -0.58 -14.05
C CYS A 44 -2.83 -1.71 -13.81
N ALA A 45 -2.72 -2.41 -12.67
CA ALA A 45 -3.62 -3.49 -12.32
C ALA A 45 -4.72 -3.00 -11.37
N ASP A 46 -5.97 -3.33 -11.66
CA ASP A 46 -7.12 -3.04 -10.79
C ASP A 46 -8.24 -4.06 -11.03
N ILE A 47 -9.10 -4.26 -10.03
CA ILE A 47 -10.34 -5.02 -10.20
C ILE A 47 -11.35 -4.20 -11.03
N ASP A 48 -11.31 -2.87 -10.92
CA ASP A 48 -12.00 -1.90 -11.78
C ASP A 48 -11.23 -1.74 -13.09
N GLU A 49 -11.64 -2.52 -14.09
CA GLU A 49 -11.02 -2.51 -15.42
C GLU A 49 -11.13 -1.13 -16.10
N VAL A 50 -12.24 -0.41 -15.88
CA VAL A 50 -12.45 0.91 -16.46
C VAL A 50 -11.47 1.92 -15.86
N GLY A 51 -11.34 1.93 -14.53
CA GLY A 51 -10.40 2.80 -13.83
C GLY A 51 -8.94 2.53 -14.20
N ALA A 52 -8.58 1.25 -14.37
CA ALA A 52 -7.24 0.86 -14.85
C ALA A 52 -6.98 1.35 -16.28
N ALA A 53 -7.96 1.16 -17.18
CA ALA A 53 -7.89 1.60 -18.57
C ALA A 53 -7.76 3.13 -18.68
N GLU A 54 -8.59 3.89 -17.95
CA GLU A 54 -8.48 5.36 -17.89
C GLU A 54 -7.09 5.82 -17.43
N THR A 55 -6.53 5.12 -16.43
CA THR A 55 -5.19 5.45 -15.93
C THR A 55 -4.14 5.19 -17.00
N ALA A 56 -4.18 4.03 -17.66
CA ALA A 56 -3.23 3.68 -18.71
C ALA A 56 -3.35 4.60 -19.92
N GLU A 57 -4.57 4.94 -20.37
CA GLU A 57 -4.80 5.86 -21.49
C GLU A 57 -4.19 7.24 -21.24
N ARG A 58 -4.38 7.80 -20.05
CA ARG A 58 -3.78 9.09 -19.65
C ARG A 58 -2.25 9.08 -19.65
N LEU A 59 -1.64 7.91 -19.42
CA LEU A 59 -0.18 7.73 -19.31
C LEU A 59 0.46 7.35 -20.65
N GLY A 60 -0.35 6.96 -21.67
CA GLY A 60 0.07 6.65 -23.03
C GLY A 60 0.80 5.31 -23.15
N ASP A 61 1.56 5.14 -24.22
CA ASP A 61 2.15 3.87 -24.68
C ASP A 61 3.07 3.17 -23.68
N ARG A 62 3.43 3.84 -22.58
CA ARG A 62 4.27 3.27 -21.51
C ARG A 62 3.46 2.71 -20.35
N ALA A 63 2.15 2.65 -20.48
CA ALA A 63 1.26 2.06 -19.49
C ALA A 63 0.38 0.98 -20.12
N LEU A 64 0.17 -0.12 -19.39
CA LEU A 64 -0.71 -1.22 -19.77
C LEU A 64 -1.75 -1.41 -18.65
N ALA A 65 -3.03 -1.43 -19.02
CA ALA A 65 -4.11 -1.78 -18.09
C ALA A 65 -4.30 -3.30 -18.03
N VAL A 66 -4.46 -3.85 -16.81
CA VAL A 66 -4.75 -5.27 -16.60
C VAL A 66 -5.80 -5.40 -15.51
N ARG A 67 -6.92 -6.09 -15.80
CA ARG A 67 -7.87 -6.46 -14.74
C ARG A 67 -7.22 -7.48 -13.82
N CYS A 68 -7.28 -7.26 -12.50
CA CYS A 68 -6.74 -8.19 -11.51
C CYS A 68 -7.51 -8.05 -10.18
N ASP A 69 -8.08 -9.14 -9.73
CA ASP A 69 -8.53 -9.29 -8.34
C ASP A 69 -7.36 -9.78 -7.49
N VAL A 70 -6.83 -8.91 -6.62
CA VAL A 70 -5.69 -9.27 -5.76
C VAL A 70 -6.01 -10.34 -4.72
N GLY A 71 -7.30 -10.58 -4.43
CA GLY A 71 -7.78 -11.67 -3.59
C GLY A 71 -7.62 -13.05 -4.25
N SER A 72 -7.47 -13.09 -5.58
CA SER A 72 -7.25 -14.30 -6.39
C SER A 72 -5.78 -14.50 -6.68
N ILE A 73 -5.21 -15.60 -6.20
CA ILE A 73 -3.80 -15.94 -6.50
C ILE A 73 -3.59 -16.17 -8.01
N ASP A 74 -4.58 -16.76 -8.68
CA ASP A 74 -4.49 -17.03 -10.12
C ASP A 74 -4.46 -15.74 -10.94
N ASP A 75 -5.24 -14.72 -10.56
CA ASP A 75 -5.21 -13.39 -11.18
C ASP A 75 -3.84 -12.73 -10.98
N VAL A 76 -3.24 -12.85 -9.78
CA VAL A 76 -1.92 -12.26 -9.51
C VAL A 76 -0.79 -12.99 -10.27
N ILE A 77 -0.90 -14.31 -10.46
CA ILE A 77 0.03 -15.07 -11.32
C ILE A 77 -0.11 -14.60 -12.77
N ALA A 78 -1.33 -14.52 -13.30
CA ALA A 78 -1.60 -14.05 -14.66
C ALA A 78 -1.13 -12.59 -14.87
N LEU A 79 -1.30 -11.71 -13.86
CA LEU A 79 -0.77 -10.36 -13.87
C LEU A 79 0.75 -10.35 -14.02
N ALA A 80 1.44 -11.18 -13.26
CA ALA A 80 2.90 -11.25 -13.30
C ALA A 80 3.39 -11.76 -14.67
N ASP A 81 2.75 -12.79 -15.24
CA ASP A 81 3.10 -13.34 -16.56
C ASP A 81 2.82 -12.32 -17.67
N THR A 82 1.70 -11.61 -17.61
CA THR A 82 1.35 -10.51 -18.53
C THR A 82 2.39 -9.39 -18.46
N ALA A 83 2.77 -8.99 -17.25
CA ALA A 83 3.78 -7.95 -17.05
C ALA A 83 5.14 -8.35 -17.60
N GLU A 84 5.61 -9.57 -17.34
CA GLU A 84 6.87 -10.09 -17.89
C GLU A 84 6.85 -10.16 -19.42
N GLY A 85 5.74 -10.62 -20.00
CA GLY A 85 5.56 -10.65 -21.46
C GLY A 85 5.65 -9.25 -22.07
N TRP A 86 5.01 -8.25 -21.45
CA TRP A 86 5.01 -6.88 -21.96
C TRP A 86 6.34 -6.14 -21.73
N PHE A 87 7.00 -6.34 -20.59
CA PHE A 87 8.31 -5.76 -20.31
C PHE A 87 9.45 -6.48 -21.06
N GLY A 88 9.26 -7.74 -21.43
CA GLY A 88 10.30 -8.63 -21.95
C GLY A 88 11.30 -9.09 -20.89
N LYS A 89 11.00 -8.90 -19.61
CA LYS A 89 11.79 -9.27 -18.44
C LYS A 89 10.94 -9.20 -17.16
N PRO A 90 11.38 -9.76 -16.03
CA PRO A 90 10.73 -9.54 -14.74
C PRO A 90 10.61 -8.05 -14.41
N ALA A 91 9.55 -7.67 -13.69
CA ALA A 91 9.38 -6.30 -13.20
C ALA A 91 10.57 -5.86 -12.32
N ASP A 92 10.95 -4.59 -12.40
CA ASP A 92 11.95 -4.00 -11.51
C ASP A 92 11.33 -3.55 -10.17
N LEU A 93 10.03 -3.24 -10.15
CA LEU A 93 9.32 -2.74 -8.97
C LEU A 93 7.90 -3.29 -8.91
N VAL A 94 7.50 -3.73 -7.73
CA VAL A 94 6.12 -4.14 -7.45
C VAL A 94 5.55 -3.30 -6.33
N ILE A 95 4.37 -2.72 -6.54
CA ILE A 95 3.66 -1.91 -5.54
C ILE A 95 2.33 -2.59 -5.21
N ASN A 96 2.28 -3.26 -4.07
CA ASN A 96 1.06 -3.83 -3.50
C ASN A 96 0.27 -2.71 -2.82
N ASN A 97 -0.60 -2.04 -3.59
CA ASN A 97 -1.33 -0.86 -3.16
C ASN A 97 -2.85 -1.11 -3.06
N ALA A 98 -3.42 -2.05 -3.79
CA ALA A 98 -4.85 -2.34 -3.75
C ALA A 98 -5.35 -2.50 -2.30
N GLY A 99 -6.49 -1.91 -2.00
CA GLY A 99 -7.08 -1.95 -0.67
C GLY A 99 -8.42 -1.25 -0.58
N ILE A 100 -9.23 -1.68 0.38
CA ILE A 100 -10.54 -1.12 0.71
C ILE A 100 -10.58 -0.62 2.15
N GLY A 101 -11.38 0.42 2.39
CA GLY A 101 -11.68 0.90 3.73
C GLY A 101 -12.77 0.03 4.39
N THR A 102 -12.66 -0.21 5.69
CA THR A 102 -13.68 -0.89 6.50
C THR A 102 -13.70 -0.29 7.88
N GLY A 103 -14.89 0.12 8.35
CA GLY A 103 -15.00 0.74 9.66
C GLY A 103 -16.41 1.21 10.01
N GLY A 104 -16.54 1.83 11.18
CA GLY A 104 -17.77 2.41 11.70
C GLY A 104 -18.47 1.54 12.76
N ALA A 105 -18.25 0.23 12.79
CA ALA A 105 -18.86 -0.71 13.74
C ALA A 105 -17.83 -1.25 14.75
N VAL A 106 -18.27 -1.56 15.97
CA VAL A 106 -17.42 -2.23 16.97
C VAL A 106 -17.25 -3.71 16.65
N VAL A 107 -16.28 -4.36 17.27
CA VAL A 107 -16.08 -5.81 17.15
C VAL A 107 -17.36 -6.54 17.59
N GLY A 108 -17.83 -7.47 16.76
CA GLY A 108 -19.09 -8.19 16.96
C GLY A 108 -20.27 -7.60 16.17
N GLU A 109 -20.21 -6.34 15.77
CA GLU A 109 -21.22 -5.71 14.90
C GLU A 109 -20.77 -5.70 13.42
N THR A 110 -19.45 -5.62 13.17
CA THR A 110 -18.91 -5.78 11.81
C THR A 110 -19.25 -7.17 11.27
N SER A 111 -19.88 -7.25 10.11
CA SER A 111 -20.28 -8.53 9.52
C SER A 111 -19.08 -9.41 9.19
N LEU A 112 -19.24 -10.73 9.29
CA LEU A 112 -18.16 -11.64 8.86
C LEU A 112 -17.92 -11.60 7.35
N ALA A 113 -18.88 -11.15 6.56
CA ALA A 113 -18.70 -10.91 5.13
C ALA A 113 -17.74 -9.75 4.88
N ASP A 114 -17.91 -8.62 5.60
CA ASP A 114 -17.01 -7.49 5.51
C ASP A 114 -15.60 -7.83 6.02
N TRP A 115 -15.53 -8.63 7.10
CA TRP A 115 -14.25 -9.16 7.57
C TRP A 115 -13.54 -9.96 6.48
N ARG A 116 -14.21 -10.91 5.85
CA ARG A 116 -13.64 -11.74 4.77
C ARG A 116 -13.20 -10.87 3.60
N LYS A 117 -14.10 -10.02 3.06
CA LYS A 117 -13.78 -9.09 1.97
C LYS A 117 -12.56 -8.23 2.28
N THR A 118 -12.47 -7.69 3.51
CA THR A 118 -11.34 -6.86 3.93
C THR A 118 -10.04 -7.67 4.02
N VAL A 119 -10.09 -8.88 4.55
CA VAL A 119 -8.92 -9.77 4.65
C VAL A 119 -8.46 -10.20 3.26
N ASP A 120 -9.38 -10.56 2.37
CA ASP A 120 -9.05 -11.01 1.01
C ASP A 120 -8.33 -9.91 0.22
N VAL A 121 -8.84 -8.68 0.25
CA VAL A 121 -8.20 -7.58 -0.49
C VAL A 121 -6.98 -7.04 0.24
N ASN A 122 -7.12 -6.64 1.51
CA ASN A 122 -6.10 -5.85 2.21
C ASN A 122 -4.94 -6.68 2.76
N LEU A 123 -5.11 -7.99 2.97
CA LEU A 123 -4.08 -8.87 3.52
C LEU A 123 -3.63 -9.94 2.53
N TRP A 124 -4.56 -10.75 1.99
CA TRP A 124 -4.21 -11.74 0.99
C TRP A 124 -3.64 -11.09 -0.27
N GLY A 125 -4.16 -9.94 -0.73
CA GLY A 125 -3.60 -9.23 -1.87
C GLY A 125 -2.09 -8.96 -1.76
N PRO A 126 -1.60 -8.27 -0.72
CA PRO A 126 -0.16 -8.11 -0.49
C PRO A 126 0.61 -9.42 -0.28
N ILE A 127 -0.01 -10.44 0.35
CA ILE A 127 0.60 -11.78 0.48
C ILE A 127 0.80 -12.41 -0.90
N HIS A 128 -0.23 -12.44 -1.76
CA HIS A 128 -0.16 -12.96 -3.12
C HIS A 128 0.89 -12.20 -3.94
N GLY A 129 0.87 -10.86 -3.87
CA GLY A 129 1.87 -10.03 -4.55
C GLY A 129 3.30 -10.37 -4.12
N CYS A 130 3.57 -10.45 -2.81
CA CYS A 130 4.89 -10.85 -2.31
C CYS A 130 5.22 -12.29 -2.72
N HIS A 131 4.28 -13.24 -2.61
CA HIS A 131 4.46 -14.64 -2.95
C HIS A 131 4.85 -14.84 -4.43
N VAL A 132 4.18 -14.16 -5.34
CA VAL A 132 4.38 -14.30 -6.79
C VAL A 132 5.62 -13.54 -7.27
N PHE A 133 5.81 -12.31 -6.81
CA PHE A 133 6.86 -11.44 -7.34
C PHE A 133 8.21 -11.56 -6.62
N ALA A 134 8.24 -11.91 -5.33
CA ALA A 134 9.51 -12.00 -4.61
C ALA A 134 10.48 -13.05 -5.18
N PRO A 135 10.05 -14.27 -5.57
CA PRO A 135 10.92 -15.23 -6.26
C PRO A 135 11.43 -14.71 -7.61
N ARG A 136 10.57 -14.04 -8.39
CA ARG A 136 10.92 -13.48 -9.72
C ARG A 136 11.95 -12.37 -9.58
N LEU A 137 11.79 -11.47 -8.61
CA LEU A 137 12.76 -10.42 -8.28
C LEU A 137 14.11 -11.02 -7.82
N ARG A 138 14.07 -12.07 -6.98
CA ARG A 138 15.31 -12.78 -6.57
C ARG A 138 16.05 -13.39 -7.75
N ALA A 139 15.34 -14.02 -8.66
CA ALA A 139 15.93 -14.59 -9.88
C ALA A 139 16.51 -13.48 -10.78
N HIS A 140 15.87 -12.30 -10.82
CA HIS A 140 16.37 -11.12 -11.54
C HIS A 140 17.60 -10.47 -10.86
N GLY A 141 17.79 -10.69 -9.55
CA GLY A 141 18.94 -10.20 -8.76
C GLY A 141 18.91 -8.71 -8.42
N ARG A 142 17.81 -8.01 -8.71
CA ARG A 142 17.61 -6.59 -8.40
C ARG A 142 16.13 -6.26 -8.37
N GLY A 143 15.78 -5.12 -7.79
CA GLY A 143 14.44 -4.57 -7.84
C GLY A 143 13.93 -4.09 -6.49
N GLY A 144 12.60 -4.01 -6.36
CA GLY A 144 11.97 -3.55 -5.14
C GLY A 144 10.53 -4.01 -4.96
N ILE A 145 10.10 -4.03 -3.70
CA ILE A 145 8.71 -4.24 -3.29
C ILE A 145 8.29 -3.07 -2.42
N ILE A 146 7.17 -2.45 -2.74
CA ILE A 146 6.52 -1.45 -1.90
C ILE A 146 5.16 -2.00 -1.47
N ASN A 147 4.93 -2.13 -0.16
CA ASN A 147 3.65 -2.53 0.40
C ASN A 147 2.95 -1.33 1.03
N VAL A 148 1.72 -1.03 0.60
CA VAL A 148 0.92 0.06 1.15
C VAL A 148 0.09 -0.45 2.33
N ALA A 149 0.61 -0.23 3.53
CA ALA A 149 -0.07 -0.46 4.80
C ALA A 149 -0.93 0.77 5.18
N SER A 150 -0.89 1.21 6.42
CA SER A 150 -1.58 2.41 6.95
C SER A 150 -1.02 2.74 8.34
N ALA A 151 -1.23 3.95 8.82
CA ALA A 151 -1.09 4.27 10.23
C ALA A 151 -1.97 3.37 11.13
N ALA A 152 -3.07 2.83 10.60
CA ALA A 152 -3.91 1.84 11.25
C ALA A 152 -3.13 0.58 11.69
N SER A 153 -2.02 0.25 11.02
CA SER A 153 -1.14 -0.86 11.38
C SER A 153 -0.60 -0.79 12.82
N PHE A 154 -0.46 0.40 13.33
CA PHE A 154 0.01 0.64 14.70
C PHE A 154 -0.95 1.49 15.55
N ALA A 155 -1.82 2.31 14.96
CA ALA A 155 -2.78 3.12 15.72
C ALA A 155 -3.87 2.27 16.39
N ALA A 156 -4.37 1.23 15.73
CA ALA A 156 -5.44 0.37 16.25
C ALA A 156 -6.67 1.17 16.72
N ALA A 157 -7.15 2.09 15.87
CA ALA A 157 -8.29 2.95 16.16
C ALA A 157 -9.56 2.12 16.42
N PRO A 158 -10.41 2.49 17.41
CA PRO A 158 -11.71 1.87 17.61
C PRO A 158 -12.55 1.86 16.34
N ARG A 159 -13.51 0.93 16.24
CA ARG A 159 -14.46 0.77 15.12
C ARG A 159 -13.83 0.51 13.75
N MET A 160 -12.55 0.10 13.70
CA MET A 160 -11.81 -0.23 12.48
C MET A 160 -11.13 -1.60 12.57
N SER A 161 -11.72 -2.56 13.27
CA SER A 161 -11.05 -3.81 13.64
C SER A 161 -10.52 -4.60 12.45
N ALA A 162 -11.32 -4.84 11.41
CA ALA A 162 -10.90 -5.59 10.22
C ALA A 162 -9.78 -4.85 9.47
N TYR A 163 -9.91 -3.55 9.31
CA TYR A 163 -8.90 -2.72 8.66
C TYR A 163 -7.58 -2.71 9.45
N ASN A 164 -7.64 -2.49 10.78
CA ASN A 164 -6.47 -2.47 11.64
C ASN A 164 -5.70 -3.80 11.59
N VAL A 165 -6.42 -4.92 11.69
CA VAL A 165 -5.83 -6.27 11.65
C VAL A 165 -5.12 -6.51 10.32
N THR A 166 -5.79 -6.19 9.20
CA THR A 166 -5.19 -6.41 7.87
C THR A 166 -3.97 -5.53 7.63
N LYS A 167 -4.02 -4.26 8.00
CA LYS A 167 -2.89 -3.36 7.82
C LYS A 167 -1.72 -3.64 8.78
N ALA A 168 -2.00 -4.13 9.99
CA ALA A 168 -0.97 -4.66 10.88
C ALA A 168 -0.31 -5.92 10.30
N GLY A 169 -1.09 -6.81 9.68
CA GLY A 169 -0.58 -7.99 8.96
C GLY A 169 0.35 -7.61 7.80
N VAL A 170 -0.02 -6.60 6.99
CA VAL A 170 0.84 -6.09 5.90
C VAL A 170 2.15 -5.52 6.43
N LEU A 171 2.13 -4.83 7.58
CA LEU A 171 3.35 -4.34 8.22
C LEU A 171 4.27 -5.50 8.61
N ALA A 172 3.75 -6.50 9.32
CA ALA A 172 4.51 -7.70 9.73
C ALA A 172 5.05 -8.49 8.52
N LEU A 173 4.22 -8.70 7.47
CA LEU A 173 4.65 -9.30 6.21
C LEU A 173 5.84 -8.53 5.62
N SER A 174 5.76 -7.22 5.58
CA SER A 174 6.82 -6.36 4.99
C SER A 174 8.13 -6.47 5.77
N GLU A 175 8.07 -6.52 7.12
CA GLU A 175 9.23 -6.73 7.99
C GLU A 175 9.91 -8.07 7.69
N THR A 176 9.11 -9.14 7.59
CA THR A 176 9.59 -10.48 7.26
C THR A 176 10.25 -10.51 5.88
N VAL A 177 9.55 -10.04 4.84
CA VAL A 177 10.07 -10.00 3.47
C VAL A 177 11.34 -9.17 3.38
N SER A 178 11.42 -8.04 4.11
CA SER A 178 12.64 -7.21 4.14
C SER A 178 13.83 -7.95 4.71
N ALA A 179 13.63 -8.74 5.79
CA ALA A 179 14.69 -9.55 6.37
C ALA A 179 15.13 -10.67 5.41
N GLU A 180 14.18 -11.35 4.73
CA GLU A 180 14.45 -12.41 3.77
C GLU A 180 15.15 -11.91 2.49
N MET A 181 14.95 -10.63 2.14
CA MET A 181 15.59 -10.00 0.97
C MET A 181 16.95 -9.38 1.29
N ALA A 182 17.41 -9.44 2.54
CA ALA A 182 18.70 -8.88 2.91
C ALA A 182 19.85 -9.51 2.11
N GLY A 183 20.68 -8.66 1.47
CA GLY A 183 21.80 -9.10 0.65
C GLY A 183 21.47 -9.53 -0.78
N THR A 184 20.18 -9.56 -1.19
CA THR A 184 19.76 -10.01 -2.53
C THR A 184 19.72 -8.87 -3.58
N GLY A 185 20.00 -7.63 -3.20
CA GLY A 185 19.86 -6.46 -4.10
C GLY A 185 18.43 -5.93 -4.21
N ILE A 186 17.44 -6.58 -3.56
CA ILE A 186 16.03 -6.18 -3.58
C ILE A 186 15.75 -5.29 -2.36
N ALA A 187 15.17 -4.12 -2.60
CA ALA A 187 14.72 -3.23 -1.54
C ALA A 187 13.25 -3.49 -1.20
N VAL A 188 12.92 -3.46 0.09
CA VAL A 188 11.52 -3.51 0.55
C VAL A 188 11.20 -2.23 1.30
N THR A 189 10.03 -1.66 1.01
CA THR A 189 9.53 -0.45 1.67
C THR A 189 8.08 -0.68 2.10
N VAL A 190 7.75 -0.35 3.34
CA VAL A 190 6.36 -0.32 3.83
C VAL A 190 5.93 1.12 4.06
N VAL A 191 4.73 1.45 3.55
CA VAL A 191 4.16 2.80 3.62
C VAL A 191 3.00 2.80 4.60
N CYS A 192 3.05 3.68 5.59
CA CYS A 192 2.02 3.82 6.61
C CYS A 192 1.43 5.23 6.62
N PRO A 193 0.61 5.60 5.61
CA PRO A 193 -0.05 6.90 5.57
C PRO A 193 -1.20 6.97 6.57
N THR A 194 -1.57 8.19 7.01
CA THR A 194 -2.85 8.48 7.66
C THR A 194 -3.93 8.77 6.61
N VAL A 195 -4.49 9.94 6.63
CA VAL A 195 -5.54 10.35 5.69
C VAL A 195 -4.91 10.86 4.40
N VAL A 196 -5.28 10.24 3.29
CA VAL A 196 -4.93 10.65 1.93
C VAL A 196 -6.22 10.95 1.19
N LYS A 197 -6.25 12.00 0.39
CA LYS A 197 -7.42 12.36 -0.43
C LYS A 197 -7.61 11.33 -1.54
N THR A 198 -8.37 10.29 -1.24
CA THR A 198 -8.69 9.17 -2.15
C THR A 198 -10.09 8.66 -1.85
N ASN A 199 -10.65 7.87 -2.76
CA ASN A 199 -11.97 7.25 -2.63
C ASN A 199 -11.97 5.98 -1.76
N ILE A 200 -10.91 5.70 -0.99
CA ILE A 200 -10.80 4.47 -0.18
C ILE A 200 -11.91 4.35 0.87
N PHE A 201 -12.46 5.49 1.30
CA PHE A 201 -13.54 5.57 2.28
C PHE A 201 -14.93 5.67 1.65
N ASP A 202 -15.05 5.66 0.33
CA ASP A 202 -16.34 5.65 -0.40
C ASP A 202 -16.84 4.20 -0.62
N SER A 203 -16.29 3.22 0.12
CA SER A 203 -16.68 1.83 0.01
C SER A 203 -17.93 1.50 0.84
N ASP A 204 -18.77 0.58 0.35
CA ASP A 204 -19.98 0.06 1.02
C ASP A 204 -19.71 -0.58 2.39
N THR A 205 -18.44 -0.77 2.75
CA THR A 205 -17.98 -1.38 4.01
C THR A 205 -17.76 -0.37 5.15
N ILE A 206 -18.09 0.90 4.91
CA ILE A 206 -18.04 1.97 5.94
C ILE A 206 -19.45 2.34 6.34
N ALA A 207 -19.75 2.27 7.64
CA ALA A 207 -21.05 2.65 8.15
C ALA A 207 -21.33 4.15 7.91
N ASP A 208 -22.56 4.50 7.50
CA ASP A 208 -23.00 5.86 7.19
C ASP A 208 -22.70 6.87 8.31
N SER A 209 -22.77 6.43 9.57
CA SER A 209 -22.47 7.26 10.74
C SER A 209 -21.02 7.72 10.84
N ALA A 210 -20.09 7.00 10.19
CA ALA A 210 -18.66 7.34 10.18
C ALA A 210 -18.24 8.13 8.94
N SER A 211 -18.98 8.01 7.84
CA SER A 211 -18.64 8.61 6.54
C SER A 211 -18.53 10.14 6.57
N GLY A 212 -19.43 10.82 7.28
CA GLY A 212 -19.44 12.29 7.41
C GLY A 212 -18.24 12.86 8.18
N LEU A 213 -17.83 12.22 9.25
CA LEU A 213 -16.66 12.63 10.04
C LEU A 213 -15.36 12.34 9.28
N ILE A 214 -15.27 11.19 8.63
CA ILE A 214 -14.12 10.79 7.81
C ILE A 214 -13.98 11.73 6.61
N SER A 215 -15.07 12.04 5.90
CA SER A 215 -15.02 12.94 4.74
C SER A 215 -14.59 14.36 5.12
N THR A 216 -15.00 14.85 6.28
CA THR A 216 -14.56 16.15 6.81
C THR A 216 -13.08 16.13 7.17
N LEU A 217 -12.59 15.10 7.86
CA LEU A 217 -11.18 14.91 8.18
C LEU A 217 -10.34 14.81 6.89
N VAL A 218 -10.77 14.05 5.89
CA VAL A 218 -10.09 13.92 4.58
C VAL A 218 -9.94 15.28 3.90
N LYS A 219 -10.99 16.13 3.92
CA LYS A 219 -10.93 17.46 3.31
C LYS A 219 -9.94 18.40 3.99
N TRP A 220 -9.83 18.34 5.31
CA TRP A 220 -9.03 19.30 6.09
C TRP A 220 -7.58 18.84 6.33
N THR A 221 -7.34 17.54 6.46
CA THR A 221 -6.02 17.01 6.84
C THR A 221 -5.42 16.09 5.77
N GLY A 222 -6.20 15.72 4.74
CA GLY A 222 -5.76 14.79 3.70
C GLY A 222 -4.62 15.36 2.86
N VAL A 223 -3.55 14.58 2.73
CA VAL A 223 -2.42 14.88 1.84
C VAL A 223 -2.75 14.41 0.44
N GLU A 224 -2.31 15.14 -0.57
CA GLU A 224 -2.49 14.78 -1.98
C GLU A 224 -1.75 13.47 -2.31
N ALA A 225 -2.39 12.60 -3.08
CA ALA A 225 -1.85 11.29 -3.46
C ALA A 225 -0.50 11.40 -4.19
N ASP A 226 -0.34 12.40 -5.05
CA ASP A 226 0.91 12.66 -5.80
C ASP A 226 2.09 12.97 -4.87
N SER A 227 1.85 13.70 -3.79
CA SER A 227 2.88 14.01 -2.79
C SER A 227 3.33 12.75 -2.05
N ILE A 228 2.37 11.87 -1.71
CA ILE A 228 2.66 10.57 -1.09
C ILE A 228 3.48 9.71 -2.05
N ALA A 229 3.02 9.52 -3.29
CA ALA A 229 3.69 8.68 -4.28
C ALA A 229 5.14 9.13 -4.50
N ARG A 230 5.36 10.42 -4.73
CA ARG A 230 6.70 11.02 -4.91
C ARG A 230 7.58 10.81 -3.69
N GLY A 231 7.06 11.09 -2.50
CA GLY A 231 7.78 10.92 -1.24
C GLY A 231 8.21 9.48 -0.99
N VAL A 232 7.31 8.53 -1.24
CA VAL A 232 7.54 7.09 -1.08
C VAL A 232 8.59 6.58 -2.06
N LEU A 233 8.49 6.90 -3.35
CA LEU A 233 9.46 6.49 -4.35
C LEU A 233 10.85 7.06 -4.05
N ASN A 234 10.93 8.30 -3.59
CA ASN A 234 12.20 8.89 -3.16
C ASN A 234 12.77 8.19 -1.91
N ALA A 235 11.93 7.75 -0.98
CA ALA A 235 12.35 6.99 0.19
C ALA A 235 12.82 5.58 -0.19
N HIS A 236 12.13 4.92 -1.11
CA HIS A 236 12.52 3.63 -1.67
C HIS A 236 13.88 3.70 -2.38
N ASP A 237 14.13 4.74 -3.17
CA ASP A 237 15.43 4.99 -3.81
C ASP A 237 16.59 5.09 -2.79
N ARG A 238 16.30 5.58 -1.58
CA ARG A 238 17.26 5.64 -0.47
C ARG A 238 17.36 4.34 0.35
N GLY A 239 16.63 3.30 -0.04
CA GLY A 239 16.55 2.04 0.72
C GLY A 239 15.85 2.17 2.08
N GLN A 240 14.98 3.18 2.25
CA GLN A 240 14.26 3.38 3.49
C GLN A 240 13.14 2.35 3.62
N PHE A 241 13.16 1.57 4.71
CA PHE A 241 12.18 0.53 4.95
C PHE A 241 10.83 1.10 5.43
N TYR A 242 10.79 1.83 6.56
CA TYR A 242 9.55 2.44 7.06
C TYR A 242 9.36 3.83 6.46
N VAL A 243 8.22 4.04 5.78
CA VAL A 243 7.80 5.36 5.31
C VAL A 243 6.50 5.74 6.01
N VAL A 244 6.58 6.66 6.94
CA VAL A 244 5.45 7.26 7.67
C VAL A 244 5.38 8.73 7.23
N PRO A 245 4.57 9.05 6.20
CA PRO A 245 4.66 10.37 5.54
C PRO A 245 4.24 11.52 6.46
N GLN A 246 3.14 11.35 7.20
CA GLN A 246 2.53 12.41 7.99
C GLN A 246 3.07 12.45 9.42
N LEU A 247 3.09 13.66 10.00
CA LEU A 247 3.63 13.90 11.34
C LEU A 247 2.74 13.28 12.44
N ASP A 248 1.43 13.37 12.28
CA ASP A 248 0.44 12.74 13.17
C ASP A 248 0.67 11.23 13.32
N ALA A 249 0.86 10.53 12.20
CA ALA A 249 1.21 9.11 12.21
C ALA A 249 2.49 8.83 12.97
N LYS A 250 3.54 9.65 12.78
CA LYS A 250 4.80 9.50 13.51
C LYS A 250 4.62 9.66 15.01
N VAL A 251 3.84 10.64 15.44
CA VAL A 251 3.53 10.88 16.85
C VAL A 251 2.78 9.70 17.44
N ILE A 252 1.73 9.22 16.77
CA ILE A 252 0.94 8.05 17.20
C ILE A 252 1.85 6.82 17.33
N TRP A 253 2.70 6.58 16.35
CA TRP A 253 3.63 5.45 16.34
C TRP A 253 4.58 5.48 17.55
N GLN A 254 5.17 6.66 17.83
CA GLN A 254 6.07 6.82 18.97
C GLN A 254 5.32 6.68 20.31
N LEU A 255 4.16 7.32 20.46
CA LEU A 255 3.35 7.21 21.67
C LEU A 255 2.97 5.77 22.00
N LYS A 256 2.47 5.01 21.01
CA LYS A 256 2.12 3.61 21.20
C LYS A 256 3.33 2.75 21.56
N ARG A 257 4.49 3.03 20.96
CA ARG A 257 5.72 2.27 21.21
C ARG A 257 6.30 2.53 22.62
N LEU A 258 6.24 3.77 23.08
CA LEU A 258 6.81 4.17 24.36
C LEU A 258 5.86 3.94 25.54
N ALA A 259 4.54 4.11 25.32
CA ALA A 259 3.52 4.02 26.37
C ALA A 259 2.27 3.26 25.90
N PRO A 260 2.36 1.95 25.54
CA PRO A 260 1.27 1.22 24.90
C PRO A 260 0.00 1.14 25.74
N ARG A 261 0.12 0.97 27.06
CA ARG A 261 -1.03 0.93 27.99
C ARG A 261 -1.77 2.28 28.06
N THR A 262 -1.01 3.37 28.22
CA THR A 262 -1.57 4.72 28.26
C THR A 262 -2.26 5.05 26.95
N TYR A 263 -1.64 4.73 25.83
CA TYR A 263 -2.22 4.93 24.50
C TYR A 263 -3.57 4.21 24.33
N THR A 264 -3.64 2.94 24.68
CA THR A 264 -4.87 2.13 24.57
C THR A 264 -5.96 2.67 25.50
N HIS A 265 -5.59 3.09 26.71
CA HIS A 265 -6.55 3.70 27.67
C HIS A 265 -7.13 5.00 27.12
N MET A 266 -6.31 5.88 26.55
CA MET A 266 -6.77 7.12 25.92
C MET A 266 -7.74 6.87 24.77
N LEU A 267 -7.46 5.89 23.90
CA LEU A 267 -8.39 5.49 22.84
C LEU A 267 -9.75 5.02 23.41
N GLY A 268 -9.72 4.28 24.51
CA GLY A 268 -10.95 3.85 25.20
C GLY A 268 -11.76 5.03 25.78
N LEU A 269 -11.10 6.09 26.24
CA LEU A 269 -11.79 7.31 26.69
C LEU A 269 -12.42 8.08 25.52
N VAL A 270 -11.72 8.17 24.39
CA VAL A 270 -12.25 8.78 23.15
C VAL A 270 -13.48 8.03 22.67
N GLU A 271 -13.43 6.69 22.65
CA GLU A 271 -14.57 5.85 22.23
C GLU A 271 -15.78 6.04 23.16
N ARG A 272 -15.56 6.19 24.48
CA ARG A 272 -16.66 6.47 25.43
C ARG A 272 -17.29 7.83 25.20
N ALA A 273 -16.50 8.85 24.89
CA ALA A 273 -17.00 10.20 24.64
C ALA A 273 -17.75 10.33 23.29
N ALA A 274 -17.54 9.41 22.37
CA ALA A 274 -18.20 9.35 21.07
C ALA A 274 -19.53 8.55 21.07
N ARG A 275 -19.88 7.92 22.18
CA ARG A 275 -21.19 7.23 22.42
C ARG A 275 -22.23 8.20 22.96
#